data_6d17827a13775659d19eb7194d28c7ec
#
_entry.id   6d17827a13775659d19eb7194d28c7ec
#
_cell.length_a   1.000
_cell.length_b   1.000
_cell.length_c   1.000
_cell.angle_alpha   90.00
_cell.angle_beta   90.00
_cell.angle_gamma   90.00
#
_symmetry.space_group_name_H-M   'P 1'
#
loop_
_entity.id
_entity.type
_entity.pdbx_description
1 polymer ?
#
loop_
_entity_poly.entity_id
_entity_poly.type
_entity_poly.pdbx_seq_one_letter_code
_entity_poly.pdbx_strand_id
1 'polypeptide(L)'
;MSNGKGVMYINPIMNYIYFDIETLPPGDGGHFERIRANTTPPANYKKQVTIDKWIAEERDGIARAAVDRLALDGTYGSICCIGFAIGDQPVGCVELTDTMDERSLLLYVFSQI
;
A
#
# COMPACT_ATOMS: atom_id res chain seq x y z
N MET A 1 -7.07 -2.17 -17.80
CA MET A 1 -7.12 -1.05 -16.85
C MET A 1 -5.74 -0.80 -16.29
N SER A 2 -5.32 0.44 -16.24
CA SER A 2 -4.00 0.76 -15.71
C SER A 2 -4.00 0.62 -14.19
N ASN A 3 -2.81 0.39 -13.62
CA ASN A 3 -2.64 0.22 -12.19
C ASN A 3 -3.12 1.46 -11.43
N GLY A 4 -3.95 1.25 -10.42
CA GLY A 4 -4.46 2.31 -9.59
C GLY A 4 -5.55 3.18 -10.23
N LYS A 5 -5.99 2.86 -11.41
CA LYS A 5 -7.06 3.62 -12.08
C LYS A 5 -8.31 2.79 -12.22
N GLY A 6 -9.46 3.43 -11.97
CA GLY A 6 -10.75 2.83 -12.19
C GLY A 6 -11.74 3.84 -12.76
N VAL A 7 -12.79 3.35 -13.38
CA VAL A 7 -13.88 4.17 -13.88
C VAL A 7 -15.17 3.65 -13.28
N MET A 8 -15.94 4.54 -12.70
CA MET A 8 -17.22 4.21 -12.09
C MET A 8 -18.33 5.05 -12.74
N TYR A 9 -19.39 4.40 -13.15
CA TYR A 9 -20.57 5.08 -13.65
C TYR A 9 -21.39 5.62 -12.49
N ILE A 10 -21.68 6.93 -12.48
CA ILE A 10 -22.58 7.54 -11.51
C ILE A 10 -23.99 7.66 -12.08
N ASN A 11 -24.09 7.92 -13.37
CA ASN A 11 -25.34 8.23 -14.02
C ASN A 11 -25.33 7.64 -15.43
N PRO A 12 -26.39 6.91 -15.87
CA PRO A 12 -26.42 6.32 -17.20
C PRO A 12 -26.33 7.35 -18.33
N ILE A 13 -26.48 8.65 -18.04
CA ILE A 13 -26.39 9.71 -19.04
C ILE A 13 -25.05 10.40 -19.00
N MET A 14 -23.94 9.72 -18.66
CA MET A 14 -22.60 10.22 -18.98
C MET A 14 -21.75 10.81 -17.88
N ASN A 15 -22.07 10.63 -16.63
CA ASN A 15 -21.14 11.06 -15.58
C ASN A 15 -20.21 9.92 -15.19
N TYR A 16 -18.90 10.16 -15.28
CA TYR A 16 -17.87 9.22 -14.92
C TYR A 16 -17.08 9.78 -13.76
N ILE A 17 -16.59 8.88 -12.91
CA ILE A 17 -15.58 9.21 -11.93
C ILE A 17 -14.32 8.45 -12.31
N TYR A 18 -13.20 9.17 -12.39
CA TYR A 18 -11.88 8.59 -12.63
C TYR A 18 -11.10 8.65 -11.34
N PHE A 19 -10.50 7.52 -10.95
CA PHE A 19 -9.66 7.44 -9.76
C PHE A 19 -8.26 7.03 -10.12
N ASP A 20 -7.29 7.59 -9.41
CA ASP A 20 -5.91 7.14 -9.39
C ASP A 20 -5.48 7.07 -7.93
N ILE A 21 -5.12 5.88 -7.46
CA ILE A 21 -4.88 5.63 -6.04
C ILE A 21 -3.43 5.23 -5.85
N GLU A 22 -2.76 5.92 -4.94
CA GLU A 22 -1.41 5.57 -4.51
C GLU A 22 -1.45 5.02 -3.10
N THR A 23 -0.64 3.99 -2.85
CA THR A 23 -0.59 3.32 -1.55
C THR A 23 0.82 3.28 -1.00
N LEU A 24 0.90 3.16 0.31
CA LEU A 24 2.15 2.98 1.05
C LEU A 24 2.10 1.69 1.85
N PRO A 25 3.26 1.12 2.22
CA PRO A 25 3.30 0.05 3.19
C PRO A 25 2.66 0.50 4.50
N PRO A 26 2.16 -0.44 5.32
CA PRO A 26 1.61 -0.07 6.63
C PRO A 26 2.70 0.57 7.49
N GLY A 27 2.28 1.43 8.42
CA GLY A 27 3.17 1.94 9.45
C GLY A 27 3.70 0.80 10.33
N ASP A 28 4.48 1.15 11.36
CA ASP A 28 5.22 0.16 12.13
C ASP A 28 4.36 -0.99 12.67
N GLY A 29 3.33 -0.77 13.40
CA GLY A 29 2.37 -1.79 13.83
C GLY A 29 2.89 -3.21 14.11
N GLY A 30 4.21 -3.40 14.28
CA GLY A 30 4.81 -4.70 14.51
C GLY A 30 5.00 -5.57 13.26
N HIS A 31 4.69 -5.09 12.08
CA HIS A 31 4.78 -5.89 10.84
C HIS A 31 6.21 -6.36 10.55
N PHE A 32 7.18 -5.46 10.67
CA PHE A 32 8.57 -5.83 10.40
C PHE A 32 9.05 -6.91 11.37
N GLU A 33 8.82 -6.74 12.66
CA GLU A 33 9.26 -7.72 13.67
C GLU A 33 8.59 -9.07 13.48
N ARG A 34 7.31 -9.10 13.16
CA ARG A 34 6.58 -10.33 12.90
C ARG A 34 7.13 -11.05 11.67
N ILE A 35 7.31 -10.33 10.58
CA ILE A 35 7.83 -10.90 9.33
C ILE A 35 9.27 -11.34 9.50
N ARG A 36 10.09 -10.53 10.19
CA ARG A 36 11.47 -10.87 10.48
C ARG A 36 11.58 -12.17 11.29
N ALA A 37 10.75 -12.32 12.30
CA ALA A 37 10.74 -13.54 13.13
C ALA A 37 10.36 -14.78 12.33
N ASN A 38 9.54 -14.63 11.31
CA ASN A 38 9.11 -15.73 10.44
C ASN A 38 9.99 -15.91 9.20
N THR A 39 10.98 -15.06 9.00
CA THR A 39 11.93 -15.16 7.88
C THR A 39 13.06 -16.09 8.29
N THR A 40 13.07 -17.28 7.72
CA THR A 40 14.01 -18.35 8.06
C THR A 40 15.00 -18.60 6.93
N PRO A 41 16.20 -19.13 7.23
CA PRO A 41 17.15 -19.45 6.18
C PRO A 41 16.64 -20.58 5.27
N PRO A 42 17.20 -20.66 4.05
CA PRO A 42 16.83 -21.76 3.15
C PRO A 42 17.00 -23.13 3.83
N ALA A 43 16.07 -24.06 3.53
CA ALA A 43 16.04 -25.35 4.19
C ALA A 43 17.28 -26.20 3.93
N ASN A 44 18.01 -25.92 2.84
CA ASN A 44 19.23 -26.65 2.51
C ASN A 44 20.46 -26.16 3.29
N TYR A 45 20.35 -25.10 4.06
CA TYR A 45 21.44 -24.61 4.92
C TYR A 45 21.49 -25.46 6.18
N LYS A 46 22.60 -26.20 6.35
CA LYS A 46 22.76 -27.16 7.47
C LYS A 46 23.83 -26.74 8.46
N LYS A 47 24.86 -26.02 8.00
CA LYS A 47 25.95 -25.60 8.87
C LYS A 47 25.54 -24.38 9.66
N GLN A 48 25.78 -24.39 10.97
CA GLN A 48 25.42 -23.28 11.85
C GLN A 48 26.10 -21.99 11.43
N VAL A 49 27.35 -22.02 11.00
CA VAL A 49 28.07 -20.85 10.52
C VAL A 49 27.35 -20.20 9.32
N THR A 50 26.86 -21.01 8.38
CA THR A 50 26.14 -20.55 7.21
C THR A 50 24.80 -19.92 7.62
N ILE A 51 24.11 -20.54 8.55
CA ILE A 51 22.82 -20.04 9.08
C ILE A 51 23.03 -18.70 9.79
N ASP A 52 24.04 -18.60 10.65
CA ASP A 52 24.33 -17.37 11.38
C ASP A 52 24.71 -16.23 10.45
N LYS A 53 25.48 -16.51 9.42
CA LYS A 53 25.85 -15.52 8.41
C LYS A 53 24.62 -15.02 7.66
N TRP A 54 23.73 -15.92 7.27
CA TRP A 54 22.50 -15.56 6.58
C TRP A 54 21.63 -14.67 7.47
N ILE A 55 21.46 -15.03 8.73
CA ILE A 55 20.69 -14.23 9.68
C ILE A 55 21.27 -12.82 9.83
N ALA A 56 22.59 -12.72 9.89
CA ALA A 56 23.26 -11.43 10.08
C ALA A 56 23.19 -10.56 8.82
N GLU A 57 23.27 -11.14 7.63
CA GLU A 57 23.45 -10.40 6.38
C GLU A 57 22.19 -10.30 5.52
N GLU A 58 21.28 -11.29 5.57
CA GLU A 58 20.17 -11.41 4.61
C GLU A 58 18.80 -11.22 5.23
N ARG A 59 18.57 -11.70 6.45
CA ARG A 59 17.22 -11.78 7.02
C ARG A 59 16.51 -10.43 7.06
N ASP A 60 17.17 -9.39 7.53
CA ASP A 60 16.54 -8.08 7.72
C ASP A 60 16.17 -7.43 6.38
N GLY A 61 17.03 -7.58 5.36
CA GLY A 61 16.75 -7.08 4.02
C GLY A 61 15.53 -7.78 3.39
N ILE A 62 15.45 -9.09 3.56
CA ILE A 62 14.31 -9.88 3.06
C ILE A 62 13.03 -9.47 3.77
N ALA A 63 13.08 -9.33 5.09
CA ALA A 63 11.93 -8.91 5.88
C ALA A 63 11.49 -7.49 5.51
N ARG A 64 12.43 -6.57 5.30
CA ARG A 64 12.12 -5.20 4.90
C ARG A 64 11.43 -5.16 3.53
N ALA A 65 11.95 -5.93 2.57
CA ALA A 65 11.33 -6.02 1.25
C ALA A 65 9.92 -6.61 1.32
N ALA A 66 9.68 -7.57 2.21
CA ALA A 66 8.35 -8.13 2.41
C ALA A 66 7.37 -7.11 3.00
N VAL A 67 7.82 -6.27 3.94
CA VAL A 67 6.99 -5.18 4.47
C VAL A 67 6.65 -4.18 3.36
N ASP A 68 7.63 -3.82 2.53
CA ASP A 68 7.39 -2.87 1.43
C ASP A 68 6.35 -3.39 0.44
N ARG A 69 6.33 -4.69 0.18
CA ARG A 69 5.32 -5.29 -0.69
C ARG A 69 3.91 -5.22 -0.13
N LEU A 70 3.74 -5.00 1.17
CA LEU A 70 2.42 -4.83 1.78
C LEU A 70 1.70 -3.58 1.28
N ALA A 71 2.40 -2.63 0.66
CA ALA A 71 1.76 -1.50 -0.01
C ALA A 71 0.78 -1.95 -1.09
N LEU A 72 1.03 -3.11 -1.69
CA LEU A 72 0.19 -3.69 -2.74
C LEU A 72 -0.90 -4.62 -2.20
N ASP A 73 -0.92 -4.84 -0.90
CA ASP A 73 -1.87 -5.73 -0.24
C ASP A 73 -3.08 -4.93 0.24
N GLY A 74 -4.27 -5.31 -0.24
CA GLY A 74 -5.50 -4.62 0.12
C GLY A 74 -5.85 -4.68 1.61
N THR A 75 -5.25 -5.62 2.36
CA THR A 75 -5.48 -5.77 3.80
C THR A 75 -4.56 -4.85 4.61
N TYR A 76 -3.30 -4.73 4.20
CA TYR A 76 -2.27 -4.06 4.99
C TYR A 76 -1.76 -2.76 4.37
N GLY A 77 -1.91 -2.58 3.06
CA GLY A 77 -1.52 -1.35 2.39
C GLY A 77 -2.41 -0.19 2.84
N SER A 78 -1.86 1.01 2.84
CA SER A 78 -2.55 2.22 3.26
C SER A 78 -2.63 3.21 2.10
N ILE A 79 -3.81 3.76 1.86
CA ILE A 79 -3.98 4.76 0.81
C ILE A 79 -3.39 6.08 1.29
N CYS A 80 -2.46 6.65 0.51
CA CYS A 80 -1.84 7.92 0.87
C CYS A 80 -2.27 9.07 -0.03
N CYS A 81 -2.76 8.77 -1.24
CA CYS A 81 -3.16 9.80 -2.20
C CYS A 81 -4.26 9.26 -3.09
N ILE A 82 -5.26 10.07 -3.37
CA ILE A 82 -6.32 9.76 -4.34
C ILE A 82 -6.43 10.92 -5.30
N GLY A 83 -6.13 10.68 -6.58
CA GLY A 83 -6.48 11.57 -7.66
C GLY A 83 -7.87 11.19 -8.19
N PHE A 84 -8.70 12.17 -8.48
CA PHE A 84 -10.02 11.88 -9.02
C PHE A 84 -10.50 12.99 -9.95
N ALA A 85 -11.36 12.63 -10.87
CA ALA A 85 -12.04 13.57 -11.76
C ALA A 85 -13.47 13.11 -11.94
N ILE A 86 -14.39 14.05 -12.00
CA ILE A 86 -15.83 13.78 -12.21
C ILE A 86 -16.22 14.38 -13.54
N GLY A 87 -16.57 13.53 -14.52
CA GLY A 87 -16.94 13.99 -15.85
C GLY A 87 -15.87 14.87 -16.48
N ASP A 88 -16.25 16.07 -16.90
CA ASP A 88 -15.33 17.06 -17.51
C ASP A 88 -14.76 18.05 -16.49
N GLN A 89 -14.98 17.83 -15.20
CA GLN A 89 -14.47 18.69 -14.15
C GLN A 89 -12.93 18.59 -14.06
N PRO A 90 -12.27 19.64 -13.55
CA PRO A 90 -10.83 19.56 -13.29
C PRO A 90 -10.49 18.40 -12.36
N VAL A 91 -9.31 17.81 -12.55
CA VAL A 91 -8.81 16.75 -11.70
C VAL A 91 -8.55 17.28 -10.30
N GLY A 92 -9.10 16.59 -9.30
CA GLY A 92 -8.78 16.84 -7.90
C GLY A 92 -7.74 15.83 -7.42
N CYS A 93 -7.04 16.18 -6.35
CA CYS A 93 -6.11 15.28 -5.70
C CYS A 93 -6.16 15.54 -4.20
N VAL A 94 -6.22 14.46 -3.41
CA VAL A 94 -6.19 14.52 -1.96
C VAL A 94 -5.08 13.62 -1.45
N GLU A 95 -4.25 14.16 -0.58
CA GLU A 95 -3.13 13.44 0.02
C GLU A 95 -3.33 13.33 1.53
N LEU A 96 -2.76 12.28 2.12
CA LEU A 96 -2.65 12.20 3.57
C LEU A 96 -1.77 13.34 4.07
N THR A 97 -2.23 13.97 5.16
CA THR A 97 -1.49 15.01 5.86
C THR A 97 -1.32 14.61 7.32
N ASP A 98 -0.59 15.39 8.08
CA ASP A 98 -0.41 15.15 9.52
C ASP A 98 -1.74 15.19 10.29
N THR A 99 -2.76 15.85 9.73
CA THR A 99 -4.06 16.02 10.36
C THR A 99 -5.16 15.19 9.72
N MET A 100 -4.87 14.44 8.65
CA MET A 100 -5.86 13.66 7.91
C MET A 100 -5.37 12.22 7.78
N ASP A 101 -6.08 11.28 8.38
CA ASP A 101 -5.82 9.85 8.24
C ASP A 101 -6.50 9.28 7.00
N GLU A 102 -6.26 8.00 6.73
CA GLU A 102 -6.83 7.31 5.56
C GLU A 102 -8.36 7.38 5.56
N ARG A 103 -9.00 7.18 6.71
CA ARG A 103 -10.45 7.22 6.80
C ARG A 103 -10.99 8.60 6.43
N SER A 104 -10.37 9.65 6.95
CA SER A 104 -10.78 11.03 6.66
C SER A 104 -10.58 11.37 5.19
N LEU A 105 -9.50 10.89 4.59
CA LEU A 105 -9.23 11.05 3.16
C LEU A 105 -10.32 10.41 2.32
N LEU A 106 -10.69 9.17 2.63
CA LEU A 106 -11.74 8.46 1.93
C LEU A 106 -13.10 9.15 2.08
N LEU A 107 -13.43 9.59 3.30
CA LEU A 107 -14.68 10.29 3.54
C LEU A 107 -14.74 11.60 2.76
N TYR A 108 -13.63 12.34 2.69
CA TYR A 108 -13.56 13.56 1.90
C TYR A 108 -13.83 13.28 0.40
N VAL A 109 -13.12 12.30 -0.17
CA VAL A 109 -13.27 11.97 -1.59
C VAL A 109 -14.72 11.55 -1.89
N PHE A 110 -15.31 10.69 -1.06
CA PHE A 110 -16.69 10.26 -1.27
C PHE A 110 -17.69 11.39 -1.09
N SER A 111 -17.38 12.41 -0.29
CA SER A 111 -18.25 13.56 -0.15
C SER A 111 -18.28 14.45 -1.40
N GLN A 112 -17.29 14.32 -2.28
CA GLN A 112 -17.22 15.09 -3.53
C GLN A 112 -18.00 14.42 -4.67
N ILE A 113 -18.44 13.20 -4.48
CA ILE A 113 -19.22 12.43 -5.44
C ILE A 113 -20.70 12.64 -5.14
#